data_b7ec3de5b490357a296d5e15adfca9aa
#
_entry.id   b7ec3de5b490357a296d5e15adfca9aa
#
_cell.length_a   1.000
_cell.length_b   1.000
_cell.length_c   1.000
_cell.angle_alpha   90.00
_cell.angle_beta   90.00
_cell.angle_gamma   90.00
#
_symmetry.space_group_name_H-M   'P 1'
#
loop_
_entity.id
_entity.type
_entity.pdbx_description
1 polymer ?
#
loop_
_entity_poly.entity_id
_entity_poly.type
_entity_poly.pdbx_seq_one_letter_code
_entity_poly.pdbx_strand_id
1 'polypeptide(L)'
;MGKLLSKIFGKREMRILMLGLDAAGKTTILYQLKLRQTVTTIPTVGFNVETVTYKNIKFNVWDVGGQDKIRPLWRHYYTGTQALIFVVDAADRDRIDEARQELHRIINDREMRDAIILVFANKQDLSEAIKPHDIQEKLGLTRIRDRNWYVQPACATTGDGLYEGLTWLSSNCKS
;
A
#
# COMPACT_ATOMS: atom_id res chain seq x y z
N MET A 1 6.47 6.80 -33.84
CA MET A 1 7.46 7.70 -33.22
C MET A 1 6.94 8.34 -31.94
N GLY A 2 5.76 8.91 -31.92
CA GLY A 2 5.20 9.53 -30.72
C GLY A 2 5.03 8.57 -29.54
N LYS A 3 4.65 7.33 -29.79
CA LYS A 3 4.52 6.32 -28.75
C LYS A 3 5.87 5.90 -28.17
N LEU A 4 6.91 5.89 -29.00
CA LEU A 4 8.26 5.57 -28.56
C LEU A 4 8.83 6.70 -27.70
N LEU A 5 8.62 7.94 -28.10
CA LEU A 5 9.03 9.11 -27.33
C LEU A 5 8.29 9.18 -26.01
N SER A 6 6.99 8.85 -26.00
CA SER A 6 6.19 8.78 -24.80
C SER A 6 6.71 7.73 -23.82
N LYS A 7 7.16 6.56 -24.32
CA LYS A 7 7.76 5.53 -23.49
C LYS A 7 9.12 5.93 -22.95
N ILE A 8 9.90 6.72 -23.72
CA ILE A 8 11.22 7.17 -23.31
C ILE A 8 11.13 8.31 -22.31
N PHE A 9 10.21 9.26 -22.53
CA PHE A 9 10.10 10.48 -21.74
C PHE A 9 8.89 10.53 -20.82
N GLY A 10 7.86 9.71 -21.09
CA GLY A 10 6.65 9.66 -20.27
C GLY A 10 6.83 8.70 -19.11
N LYS A 11 6.60 9.18 -17.89
CA LYS A 11 6.53 8.32 -16.72
C LYS A 11 5.15 7.71 -16.65
N ARG A 12 5.09 6.40 -16.41
CA ARG A 12 3.83 5.72 -16.14
C ARG A 12 3.34 6.18 -14.77
N GLU A 13 2.06 6.48 -14.66
CA GLU A 13 1.46 6.86 -13.39
C GLU A 13 0.61 5.73 -12.84
N MET A 14 0.69 5.51 -11.54
CA MET A 14 -0.15 4.56 -10.82
C MET A 14 -0.86 5.27 -9.68
N ARG A 15 -2.17 5.07 -9.62
CA ARG A 15 -2.96 5.54 -8.48
C ARG A 15 -3.01 4.44 -7.43
N ILE A 16 -2.42 4.71 -6.29
CA ILE A 16 -2.30 3.77 -5.18
C ILE A 16 -3.06 4.31 -3.98
N LEU A 17 -3.88 3.46 -3.39
CA LEU A 17 -4.54 3.77 -2.13
C LEU A 17 -3.82 3.02 -1.02
N MET A 18 -3.35 3.75 -0.01
CA MET A 18 -2.66 3.14 1.13
C MET A 18 -3.56 3.19 2.36
N LEU A 19 -3.94 2.02 2.83
CA LEU A 19 -4.86 1.85 3.95
C LEU A 19 -4.27 0.89 4.98
N GLY A 20 -4.89 0.85 6.13
CA GLY A 20 -4.51 -0.01 7.22
C GLY A 20 -5.05 0.56 8.53
N LEU A 21 -4.96 -0.20 9.59
CA LEU A 21 -5.43 0.25 10.89
C LEU A 21 -4.53 1.39 11.40
N ASP A 22 -5.04 2.15 12.36
CA ASP A 22 -4.24 3.17 13.02
C ASP A 22 -3.01 2.52 13.67
N ALA A 23 -1.91 3.27 13.71
CA ALA A 23 -0.62 2.85 14.24
C ALA A 23 0.05 1.70 13.47
N ALA A 24 -0.41 1.35 12.27
CA ALA A 24 0.23 0.31 11.46
C ALA A 24 1.57 0.77 10.85
N GLY A 25 1.80 2.08 10.79
CA GLY A 25 3.04 2.63 10.24
C GLY A 25 2.91 3.23 8.85
N LYS A 26 1.71 3.50 8.38
CA LYS A 26 1.46 4.06 7.05
C LYS A 26 2.21 5.37 6.80
N THR A 27 2.07 6.31 7.71
CA THR A 27 2.71 7.62 7.60
C THR A 27 4.23 7.49 7.60
N THR A 28 4.77 6.60 8.41
CA THR A 28 6.20 6.33 8.47
C THR A 28 6.71 5.75 7.15
N ILE A 29 5.96 4.83 6.55
CA ILE A 29 6.30 4.26 5.23
C ILE A 29 6.36 5.37 4.20
N LEU A 30 5.33 6.20 4.14
CA LEU A 30 5.26 7.27 3.18
C LEU A 30 6.41 8.26 3.37
N TYR A 31 6.71 8.61 4.63
CA TYR A 31 7.81 9.49 4.98
C TYR A 31 9.15 8.91 4.51
N GLN A 32 9.40 7.62 4.73
CA GLN A 32 10.63 6.97 4.28
C GLN A 32 10.77 6.98 2.76
N LEU A 33 9.69 6.73 2.06
CA LEU A 33 9.69 6.79 0.61
C LEU A 33 9.99 8.20 0.10
N LYS A 34 9.54 9.22 0.82
CA LYS A 34 9.77 10.62 0.47
C LYS A 34 11.16 11.12 0.82
N LEU A 35 11.79 10.59 1.88
CA LEU A 35 13.13 11.01 2.30
C LEU A 35 14.18 10.85 1.21
N ARG A 36 13.98 9.89 0.31
CA ARG A 36 14.88 9.65 -0.80
C ARG A 36 14.50 10.45 -2.04
N GLN A 37 13.54 11.36 -1.91
CA GLN A 37 13.05 12.24 -2.96
C GLN A 37 13.38 13.68 -2.61
N THR A 38 13.53 14.53 -3.61
CA THR A 38 13.86 15.94 -3.42
C THR A 38 12.64 16.85 -3.33
N VAL A 39 11.44 16.30 -3.29
CA VAL A 39 10.20 17.07 -3.35
C VAL A 39 9.66 17.32 -1.96
N THR A 40 9.35 18.59 -1.66
CA THR A 40 8.68 18.98 -0.42
C THR A 40 7.17 18.95 -0.62
N THR A 41 6.45 18.30 0.28
CA THR A 41 5.00 18.23 0.22
C THR A 41 4.36 18.93 1.42
N ILE A 42 3.16 19.48 1.18
CA ILE A 42 2.37 20.14 2.21
C ILE A 42 1.27 19.17 2.65
N PRO A 43 1.20 18.80 3.93
CA PRO A 43 0.15 17.89 4.41
C PRO A 43 -1.24 18.48 4.19
N THR A 44 -2.15 17.66 3.69
CA THR A 44 -3.55 18.02 3.49
C THR A 44 -4.39 17.46 4.64
N VAL A 45 -5.34 18.27 5.12
CA VAL A 45 -6.21 17.85 6.23
C VAL A 45 -7.08 16.67 5.82
N GLY A 46 -7.05 15.58 6.60
CA GLY A 46 -7.89 14.38 6.43
C GLY A 46 -7.24 13.28 5.61
N PHE A 47 -6.35 13.61 4.69
CA PHE A 47 -5.58 12.63 3.93
C PHE A 47 -4.35 13.31 3.34
N ASN A 48 -3.34 12.50 3.01
CA ASN A 48 -2.13 12.97 2.35
C ASN A 48 -2.02 12.31 0.98
N VAL A 49 -1.75 13.10 -0.06
CA VAL A 49 -1.42 12.57 -1.38
C VAL A 49 0.04 12.88 -1.63
N GLU A 50 0.82 11.85 -1.82
CA GLU A 50 2.25 11.96 -2.06
C GLU A 50 2.61 11.30 -3.37
N THR A 51 3.48 11.95 -4.11
CA THR A 51 4.01 11.37 -5.33
C THR A 51 5.41 10.84 -5.08
N VAL A 52 5.60 9.56 -5.35
CA VAL A 52 6.89 8.89 -5.23
C VAL A 52 7.26 8.38 -6.61
N THR A 53 8.46 8.70 -7.08
CA THR A 53 8.94 8.22 -8.37
C THR A 53 9.97 7.12 -8.16
N TYR A 54 9.75 5.97 -8.81
CA TYR A 54 10.66 4.84 -8.73
C TYR A 54 10.57 4.01 -10.01
N LYS A 55 11.72 3.71 -10.62
CA LYS A 55 11.82 2.93 -11.86
C LYS A 55 10.91 3.45 -12.98
N ASN A 56 10.93 4.76 -13.21
CA ASN A 56 10.13 5.43 -14.24
C ASN A 56 8.62 5.33 -14.04
N ILE A 57 8.21 4.98 -12.82
CA ILE A 57 6.80 4.97 -12.45
C ILE A 57 6.57 6.05 -11.41
N LYS A 58 5.50 6.81 -11.62
CA LYS A 58 5.06 7.84 -10.72
C LYS A 58 3.91 7.26 -9.89
N PHE A 59 4.21 6.96 -8.62
CA PHE A 59 3.23 6.40 -7.71
C PHE A 59 2.53 7.54 -6.98
N ASN A 60 1.25 7.73 -7.28
CA ASN A 60 0.42 8.70 -6.57
C ASN A 60 -0.24 7.98 -5.39
N VAL A 61 0.32 8.15 -4.21
CA VAL A 61 -0.09 7.41 -3.02
C VAL A 61 -1.02 8.26 -2.17
N TRP A 62 -2.22 7.77 -1.97
CA TRP A 62 -3.25 8.39 -1.14
C TRP A 62 -3.21 7.74 0.23
N ASP A 63 -2.67 8.45 1.21
CA ASP A 63 -2.60 7.98 2.59
C ASP A 63 -3.82 8.49 3.36
N VAL A 64 -4.71 7.59 3.70
CA VAL A 64 -5.96 7.91 4.40
C VAL A 64 -5.91 7.34 5.81
N GLY A 65 -6.39 8.10 6.78
CA GLY A 65 -6.34 7.71 8.19
C GLY A 65 -6.99 6.36 8.48
N GLY A 66 -6.41 5.63 9.42
CA GLY A 66 -6.84 4.28 9.80
C GLY A 66 -7.72 4.20 11.04
N GLN A 67 -8.13 5.34 11.60
CA GLN A 67 -8.98 5.37 12.78
C GLN A 67 -10.39 4.87 12.46
N ASP A 68 -11.04 4.23 13.43
CA ASP A 68 -12.38 3.65 13.27
C ASP A 68 -13.38 4.60 12.63
N LYS A 69 -13.36 5.85 13.08
CA LYS A 69 -14.31 6.87 12.61
C LYS A 69 -14.11 7.24 11.14
N ILE A 70 -12.89 7.07 10.63
CA ILE A 70 -12.54 7.47 9.27
C ILE A 70 -12.74 6.34 8.28
N ARG A 71 -12.68 5.09 8.73
CA ARG A 71 -12.77 3.91 7.84
C ARG A 71 -14.01 3.88 6.95
N PRO A 72 -15.21 4.30 7.39
CA PRO A 72 -16.35 4.37 6.48
C PRO A 72 -16.15 5.33 5.31
N LEU A 73 -15.22 6.28 5.44
CA LEU A 73 -14.91 7.25 4.40
C LEU A 73 -13.93 6.70 3.36
N TRP A 74 -13.28 5.57 3.63
CA TRP A 74 -12.30 4.97 2.71
C TRP A 74 -12.87 4.76 1.32
N ARG A 75 -14.13 4.38 1.22
CA ARG A 75 -14.80 4.10 -0.05
C ARG A 75 -14.80 5.29 -1.00
N HIS A 76 -14.70 6.50 -0.47
CA HIS A 76 -14.65 7.72 -1.31
C HIS A 76 -13.37 7.80 -2.14
N TYR A 77 -12.36 7.01 -1.80
CA TYR A 77 -11.06 7.01 -2.47
C TYR A 77 -10.86 5.82 -3.40
N TYR A 78 -11.85 4.93 -3.51
CA TYR A 78 -11.69 3.68 -4.24
C TYR A 78 -11.68 3.85 -5.77
N THR A 79 -12.49 4.77 -6.29
CA THR A 79 -12.63 4.94 -7.74
C THR A 79 -11.29 5.26 -8.40
N GLY A 80 -10.94 4.48 -9.43
CA GLY A 80 -9.72 4.69 -10.18
C GLY A 80 -8.46 4.14 -9.52
N THR A 81 -8.59 3.49 -8.37
CA THR A 81 -7.45 2.88 -7.67
C THR A 81 -6.95 1.66 -8.44
N GLN A 82 -5.67 1.65 -8.79
CA GLN A 82 -5.03 0.57 -9.54
C GLN A 82 -4.35 -0.43 -8.62
N ALA A 83 -3.94 0.02 -7.43
CA ALA A 83 -3.30 -0.84 -6.44
C ALA A 83 -3.67 -0.40 -5.03
N LEU A 84 -3.85 -1.39 -4.17
CA LEU A 84 -4.03 -1.18 -2.75
C LEU A 84 -2.73 -1.55 -2.04
N ILE A 85 -2.19 -0.63 -1.25
CA ILE A 85 -1.17 -0.95 -0.26
C ILE A 85 -1.89 -1.04 1.08
N PHE A 86 -1.89 -2.22 1.66
CA PHE A 86 -2.48 -2.44 2.98
C PHE A 86 -1.36 -2.68 3.98
N VAL A 87 -1.26 -1.82 4.99
CA VAL A 87 -0.17 -1.88 5.96
C VAL A 87 -0.67 -2.54 7.24
N VAL A 88 0.05 -3.57 7.67
CA VAL A 88 -0.28 -4.35 8.85
C VAL A 88 0.87 -4.25 9.85
N ASP A 89 0.52 -3.96 11.09
CA ASP A 89 1.47 -4.07 12.20
C ASP A 89 1.60 -5.56 12.55
N ALA A 90 2.70 -6.17 12.12
CA ALA A 90 2.91 -7.60 12.32
C ALA A 90 3.15 -7.97 13.79
N ALA A 91 3.44 -6.99 14.63
CA ALA A 91 3.63 -7.22 16.08
C ALA A 91 2.33 -7.08 16.86
N ASP A 92 1.29 -6.52 16.28
CA ASP A 92 -0.01 -6.30 16.94
C ASP A 92 -0.92 -7.50 16.71
N ARG A 93 -0.67 -8.57 17.45
CA ARG A 93 -1.39 -9.84 17.28
C ARG A 93 -2.86 -9.73 17.64
N ASP A 94 -3.21 -8.83 18.56
CA ASP A 94 -4.58 -8.66 19.03
C ASP A 94 -5.49 -8.06 17.97
N ARG A 95 -4.92 -7.33 17.00
CA ARG A 95 -5.70 -6.62 15.99
C ARG A 95 -5.59 -7.23 14.60
N ILE A 96 -4.98 -8.40 14.47
CA ILE A 96 -4.81 -9.03 13.16
C ILE A 96 -6.16 -9.42 12.54
N ASP A 97 -7.11 -9.86 13.35
CA ASP A 97 -8.45 -10.18 12.87
C ASP A 97 -9.20 -8.94 12.41
N GLU A 98 -9.03 -7.83 13.12
CA GLU A 98 -9.59 -6.55 12.72
C GLU A 98 -9.01 -6.11 11.38
N ALA A 99 -7.69 -6.23 11.21
CA ALA A 99 -7.02 -5.93 9.95
C ALA A 99 -7.58 -6.79 8.82
N ARG A 100 -7.77 -8.09 9.07
CA ARG A 100 -8.36 -9.01 8.09
C ARG A 100 -9.75 -8.56 7.66
N GLN A 101 -10.59 -8.22 8.61
CA GLN A 101 -11.96 -7.78 8.32
C GLN A 101 -11.97 -6.52 7.45
N GLU A 102 -11.12 -5.56 7.79
CA GLU A 102 -11.04 -4.33 7.02
C GLU A 102 -10.49 -4.57 5.62
N LEU A 103 -9.46 -5.40 5.49
CA LEU A 103 -8.91 -5.75 4.19
C LEU A 103 -9.96 -6.36 3.28
N HIS A 104 -10.72 -7.34 3.78
CA HIS A 104 -11.74 -8.02 2.98
C HIS A 104 -12.90 -7.10 2.65
N ARG A 105 -13.24 -6.17 3.52
CA ARG A 105 -14.26 -5.16 3.21
C ARG A 105 -13.83 -4.29 2.05
N ILE A 106 -12.55 -3.89 2.00
CA ILE A 106 -12.01 -3.06 0.93
C ILE A 106 -12.00 -3.82 -0.39
N ILE A 107 -11.40 -5.00 -0.40
CA ILE A 107 -11.17 -5.74 -1.65
C ILE A 107 -12.45 -6.33 -2.24
N ASN A 108 -13.50 -6.47 -1.44
CA ASN A 108 -14.79 -6.95 -1.91
C ASN A 108 -15.67 -5.82 -2.45
N ASP A 109 -15.25 -4.57 -2.30
CA ASP A 109 -15.96 -3.46 -2.91
C ASP A 109 -15.79 -3.49 -4.43
N ARG A 110 -16.88 -3.19 -5.13
CA ARG A 110 -16.90 -3.21 -6.60
C ARG A 110 -15.84 -2.30 -7.21
N GLU A 111 -15.62 -1.14 -6.60
CA GLU A 111 -14.66 -0.15 -7.11
C GLU A 111 -13.21 -0.62 -6.97
N MET A 112 -12.96 -1.62 -6.12
CA MET A 112 -11.61 -2.16 -5.89
C MET A 112 -11.37 -3.50 -6.58
N ARG A 113 -12.29 -3.93 -7.42
CA ARG A 113 -12.24 -5.27 -8.05
C ARG A 113 -10.94 -5.52 -8.81
N ASP A 114 -10.47 -4.52 -9.53
CA ASP A 114 -9.30 -4.67 -10.42
C ASP A 114 -7.99 -4.24 -9.78
N ALA A 115 -8.03 -3.78 -8.53
CA ALA A 115 -6.83 -3.33 -7.84
C ALA A 115 -5.98 -4.54 -7.40
N ILE A 116 -4.69 -4.50 -7.71
CA ILE A 116 -3.76 -5.47 -7.16
C ILE A 116 -3.49 -5.12 -5.70
N ILE A 117 -3.06 -6.10 -4.91
CA ILE A 117 -2.95 -5.94 -3.46
C ILE A 117 -1.52 -6.17 -3.01
N LEU A 118 -0.92 -5.15 -2.42
CA LEU A 118 0.36 -5.28 -1.74
C LEU A 118 0.14 -5.10 -0.25
N VAL A 119 0.51 -6.10 0.53
CA VAL A 119 0.48 -6.01 1.98
C VAL A 119 1.89 -5.77 2.48
N PHE A 120 2.12 -4.68 3.21
CA PHE A 120 3.35 -4.52 3.96
C PHE A 120 3.15 -5.12 5.34
N ALA A 121 3.83 -6.23 5.61
CA ALA A 121 3.92 -6.82 6.94
C ALA A 121 4.99 -6.05 7.70
N ASN A 122 4.59 -4.96 8.33
CA ASN A 122 5.47 -3.96 8.91
C ASN A 122 5.94 -4.36 10.31
N LYS A 123 6.97 -3.67 10.78
CA LYS A 123 7.58 -3.85 12.11
C LYS A 123 8.28 -5.19 12.28
N GLN A 124 8.90 -5.67 11.20
CA GLN A 124 9.63 -6.95 11.21
C GLN A 124 10.90 -6.90 12.08
N ASP A 125 11.31 -5.73 12.51
CA ASP A 125 12.41 -5.54 13.45
C ASP A 125 12.06 -6.01 14.87
N LEU A 126 10.78 -6.13 15.18
CA LEU A 126 10.33 -6.57 16.50
C LEU A 126 10.35 -8.09 16.61
N SER A 127 10.80 -8.61 17.74
CA SER A 127 10.94 -10.05 17.92
C SER A 127 9.60 -10.80 17.92
N GLU A 128 8.53 -10.13 18.32
CA GLU A 128 7.18 -10.70 18.36
C GLU A 128 6.44 -10.58 17.03
N ALA A 129 7.07 -10.02 15.99
CA ALA A 129 6.43 -9.84 14.70
C ALA A 129 6.02 -11.19 14.08
N ILE A 130 4.79 -11.26 13.60
CA ILE A 130 4.29 -12.43 12.87
C ILE A 130 5.02 -12.50 11.53
N LYS A 131 5.47 -13.69 11.16
CA LYS A 131 6.20 -13.88 9.90
C LYS A 131 5.29 -13.63 8.70
N PRO A 132 5.84 -13.13 7.58
CA PRO A 132 5.03 -12.83 6.38
C PRO A 132 4.17 -13.99 5.90
N HIS A 133 4.67 -15.22 5.96
CA HIS A 133 3.90 -16.40 5.57
C HIS A 133 2.66 -16.58 6.44
N ASP A 134 2.80 -16.37 7.74
CA ASP A 134 1.68 -16.48 8.67
C ASP A 134 0.70 -15.31 8.51
N ILE A 135 1.20 -14.13 8.14
CA ILE A 135 0.35 -12.98 7.81
C ILE A 135 -0.56 -13.32 6.62
N GLN A 136 -0.03 -13.98 5.60
CA GLN A 136 -0.83 -14.41 4.45
C GLN A 136 -2.04 -15.24 4.88
N GLU A 137 -1.79 -16.21 5.76
CA GLU A 137 -2.83 -17.09 6.25
C GLU A 137 -3.84 -16.34 7.12
N LYS A 138 -3.34 -15.54 8.05
CA LYS A 138 -4.18 -14.81 9.00
C LYS A 138 -5.05 -13.76 8.33
N LEU A 139 -4.59 -13.16 7.26
CA LEU A 139 -5.37 -12.20 6.48
C LEU A 139 -6.26 -12.87 5.44
N GLY A 140 -6.19 -14.19 5.27
CA GLY A 140 -7.03 -14.90 4.31
C GLY A 140 -6.68 -14.63 2.87
N LEU A 141 -5.43 -14.20 2.59
CA LEU A 141 -4.99 -13.89 1.24
C LEU A 141 -4.92 -15.12 0.35
N THR A 142 -4.61 -16.26 0.92
CA THR A 142 -4.48 -17.52 0.18
C THR A 142 -5.77 -17.94 -0.52
N ARG A 143 -6.90 -17.39 -0.11
CA ARG A 143 -8.21 -17.66 -0.73
C ARG A 143 -8.51 -16.74 -1.91
N ILE A 144 -7.72 -15.70 -2.11
CA ILE A 144 -7.94 -14.74 -3.19
C ILE A 144 -7.29 -15.27 -4.46
N ARG A 145 -8.11 -15.52 -5.50
CA ARG A 145 -7.63 -16.11 -6.76
C ARG A 145 -7.90 -15.26 -7.98
N ASP A 146 -8.70 -14.20 -7.82
CA ASP A 146 -9.15 -13.37 -8.92
C ASP A 146 -8.26 -12.15 -9.19
N ARG A 147 -7.24 -11.94 -8.37
CA ARG A 147 -6.30 -10.82 -8.54
C ARG A 147 -4.95 -11.14 -7.92
N ASN A 148 -3.93 -10.38 -8.35
CA ASN A 148 -2.58 -10.54 -7.81
C ASN A 148 -2.46 -9.90 -6.43
N TRP A 149 -1.79 -10.59 -5.54
CA TRP A 149 -1.47 -10.07 -4.22
C TRP A 149 -0.07 -10.53 -3.79
N TYR A 150 0.54 -9.80 -2.88
CA TYR A 150 1.85 -10.14 -2.34
C TYR A 150 1.99 -9.57 -0.93
N VAL A 151 2.68 -10.31 -0.06
CA VAL A 151 3.02 -9.84 1.29
C VAL A 151 4.51 -9.56 1.31
N GLN A 152 4.87 -8.30 1.51
CA GLN A 152 6.24 -7.85 1.59
C GLN A 152 6.59 -7.58 3.05
N PRO A 153 7.58 -8.27 3.62
CA PRO A 153 8.08 -7.93 4.95
C PRO A 153 8.75 -6.56 4.90
N ALA A 154 8.49 -5.75 5.91
CA ALA A 154 8.97 -4.38 5.91
C ALA A 154 9.31 -3.90 7.33
N CYS A 155 10.20 -2.92 7.37
CA CYS A 155 10.47 -2.14 8.57
C CYS A 155 10.47 -0.67 8.16
N ALA A 156 9.39 0.03 8.47
CA ALA A 156 9.21 1.41 8.03
C ALA A 156 10.28 2.34 8.60
N THR A 157 10.76 2.08 9.82
CA THR A 157 11.75 2.95 10.46
C THR A 157 13.11 2.91 9.77
N THR A 158 13.48 1.76 9.20
CA THR A 158 14.74 1.61 8.46
C THR A 158 14.58 1.77 6.95
N GLY A 159 13.36 1.61 6.44
CA GLY A 159 13.07 1.61 5.02
C GLY A 159 13.20 0.25 4.36
N ASP A 160 13.56 -0.79 5.13
CA ASP A 160 13.73 -2.14 4.59
C ASP A 160 12.41 -2.68 4.00
N GLY A 161 12.50 -3.24 2.81
CA GLY A 161 11.37 -3.87 2.13
C GLY A 161 10.48 -2.94 1.34
N LEU A 162 10.59 -1.62 1.51
CA LEU A 162 9.67 -0.68 0.88
C LEU A 162 9.84 -0.62 -0.65
N TYR A 163 11.08 -0.52 -1.13
CA TYR A 163 11.31 -0.47 -2.58
C TYR A 163 11.08 -1.80 -3.26
N GLU A 164 11.29 -2.90 -2.56
CA GLU A 164 10.94 -4.23 -3.04
C GLU A 164 9.43 -4.33 -3.28
N GLY A 165 8.62 -3.75 -2.39
CA GLY A 165 7.17 -3.67 -2.58
C GLY A 165 6.79 -2.85 -3.80
N LEU A 166 7.42 -1.68 -3.98
CA LEU A 166 7.17 -0.86 -5.16
C LEU A 166 7.58 -1.57 -6.45
N THR A 167 8.68 -2.34 -6.40
CA THR A 167 9.12 -3.15 -7.54
C THR A 167 8.04 -4.18 -7.92
N TRP A 168 7.48 -4.85 -6.92
CA TRP A 168 6.39 -5.79 -7.17
C TRP A 168 5.19 -5.10 -7.82
N LEU A 169 4.79 -3.94 -7.31
CA LEU A 169 3.69 -3.16 -7.88
C LEU A 169 3.97 -2.82 -9.35
N SER A 170 5.19 -2.37 -9.64
CA SER A 170 5.56 -1.97 -11.00
C SER A 170 5.50 -3.14 -11.98
N SER A 171 5.82 -4.34 -11.51
CA SER A 171 5.84 -5.56 -12.34
C SER A 171 4.46 -6.18 -12.54
N ASN A 172 3.51 -5.89 -11.68
CA ASN A 172 2.20 -6.55 -11.68
C ASN A 172 1.04 -5.63 -12.02
N CYS A 173 1.26 -4.34 -12.12
CA CYS A 173 0.22 -3.41 -12.50
C CYS A 173 0.07 -3.35 -14.02
N LYS A 174 -1.14 -3.51 -14.48
CA LYS A 174 -1.45 -3.39 -15.91
C LYS A 174 -1.42 -1.91 -16.32
N SER A 175 -0.74 -1.64 -17.40
CA SER A 175 -0.68 -0.29 -17.98
C SER A 175 -2.01 0.08 -18.66
#